data_28aa6c422b5755dace4a3113202dd3f8
#
_entry.id   28aa6c422b5755dace4a3113202dd3f8
#
_cell.length_a   1.000
_cell.length_b   1.000
_cell.length_c   1.000
_cell.angle_alpha   90.00
_cell.angle_beta   90.00
_cell.angle_gamma   90.00
#
_symmetry.space_group_name_H-M   'P 1'
#
loop_
_entity.id
_entity.type
_entity.pdbx_description
1 polymer ?
#
loop_
_entity_poly.entity_id
_entity_poly.type
_entity_poly.pdbx_seq_one_letter_code
_entity_poly.pdbx_strand_id
1 'polypeptide(L)'
;RLLAAIGRLAAQKGWDVLADALPALIEGGASLVLVGDGDPALVTRLREAAARWPRRVFVAIGWDEALSRRTYAGSDCVLVPSRFEPCGLVQLLAHRYGSLPIAHRTGGLVDTIEDGRTGILFEPLGPEALVAAVERGVALLEAGPDAVRRRLLAIDVSWAGPALRWERVF
;
A
#
# COMPACT_ATOMS: atom_id res chain seq x y z
N ARG A 1 -3.19 -13.97 -2.37
CA ARG A 1 -2.23 -12.93 -1.97
C ARG A 1 -2.78 -12.10 -0.82
N LEU A 2 -1.92 -11.66 0.08
CA LEU A 2 -2.29 -10.79 1.18
C LEU A 2 -1.95 -9.34 0.83
N LEU A 3 -2.97 -8.52 0.70
CA LEU A 3 -2.87 -7.08 0.51
C LEU A 3 -2.94 -6.37 1.87
N ALA A 4 -2.21 -5.30 2.03
CA ALA A 4 -2.27 -4.42 3.18
C ALA A 4 -2.70 -3.01 2.80
N ALA A 5 -3.42 -2.35 3.69
CA ALA A 5 -3.75 -0.94 3.58
C ALA A 5 -3.62 -0.31 4.98
N ILE A 6 -2.71 0.66 5.14
CA ILE A 6 -2.37 1.21 6.46
C ILE A 6 -2.34 2.73 6.40
N GLY A 7 -3.08 3.38 7.30
CA GLY A 7 -3.04 4.83 7.40
C GLY A 7 -4.32 5.48 7.87
N ARG A 8 -4.31 6.82 7.93
CA ARG A 8 -5.50 7.61 8.29
C ARG A 8 -6.65 7.37 7.32
N LEU A 9 -7.84 7.11 7.84
CA LEU A 9 -9.05 7.00 7.03
C LEU A 9 -9.57 8.40 6.69
N ALA A 10 -9.03 8.97 5.63
CA ALA A 10 -9.38 10.28 5.11
C ALA A 10 -9.58 10.21 3.58
N ALA A 11 -10.43 11.07 3.04
CA ALA A 11 -10.72 11.11 1.59
C ALA A 11 -9.47 11.21 0.72
N GLN A 12 -8.46 11.97 1.19
CA GLN A 12 -7.16 12.10 0.53
C GLN A 12 -6.49 10.75 0.25
N LYS A 13 -6.68 9.76 1.11
CA LYS A 13 -6.02 8.44 1.02
C LYS A 13 -6.70 7.46 0.06
N GLY A 14 -7.84 7.83 -0.53
CA GLY A 14 -8.50 7.03 -1.57
C GLY A 14 -9.10 5.71 -1.08
N TRP A 15 -9.48 5.64 0.20
CA TRP A 15 -10.09 4.43 0.79
C TRP A 15 -11.44 4.07 0.17
N ASP A 16 -12.14 5.04 -0.40
CA ASP A 16 -13.34 4.85 -1.21
C ASP A 16 -13.03 4.09 -2.51
N VAL A 17 -11.94 4.44 -3.19
CA VAL A 17 -11.45 3.70 -4.38
C VAL A 17 -11.11 2.26 -4.02
N LEU A 18 -10.42 2.05 -2.89
CA LEU A 18 -10.13 0.69 -2.40
C LEU A 18 -11.42 -0.08 -2.09
N ALA A 19 -12.39 0.56 -1.39
CA ALA A 19 -13.65 -0.09 -1.06
C ALA A 19 -14.45 -0.51 -2.31
N ASP A 20 -14.41 0.31 -3.37
CA ASP A 20 -15.04 -0.02 -4.66
C ASP A 20 -14.30 -1.13 -5.42
N ALA A 21 -12.98 -1.22 -5.28
CA ALA A 21 -12.18 -2.28 -5.89
C ALA A 21 -12.29 -3.63 -5.16
N LEU A 22 -12.71 -3.66 -3.89
CA LEU A 22 -12.69 -4.88 -3.06
C LEU A 22 -13.41 -6.08 -3.68
N PRO A 23 -14.63 -5.96 -4.28
CA PRO A 23 -15.27 -7.12 -4.89
C PRO A 23 -14.36 -7.84 -5.89
N ALA A 24 -13.81 -7.10 -6.85
CA ALA A 24 -12.94 -7.65 -7.89
C ALA A 24 -11.63 -8.21 -7.32
N LEU A 25 -11.02 -7.53 -6.34
CA LEU A 25 -9.79 -8.02 -5.67
C LEU A 25 -10.04 -9.34 -4.94
N ILE A 26 -11.18 -9.49 -4.26
CA ILE A 26 -11.52 -10.72 -3.53
C ILE A 26 -11.86 -11.86 -4.50
N GLU A 27 -12.59 -11.58 -5.58
CA GLU A 27 -12.87 -12.52 -6.67
C GLU A 27 -11.58 -12.98 -7.35
N GLY A 28 -10.62 -12.08 -7.54
CA GLY A 28 -9.26 -12.39 -8.02
C GLY A 28 -8.38 -13.16 -7.02
N GLY A 29 -8.93 -13.57 -5.87
CA GLY A 29 -8.24 -14.42 -4.90
C GLY A 29 -7.43 -13.67 -3.84
N ALA A 30 -7.48 -12.34 -3.78
CA ALA A 30 -6.79 -11.58 -2.75
C ALA A 30 -7.48 -11.64 -1.38
N SER A 31 -6.74 -11.39 -0.32
CA SER A 31 -7.23 -11.06 1.02
C SER A 31 -6.68 -9.69 1.44
N LEU A 32 -7.40 -8.96 2.27
CA LEU A 32 -7.00 -7.62 2.70
C LEU A 32 -6.92 -7.53 4.23
N VAL A 33 -5.86 -6.92 4.72
CA VAL A 33 -5.77 -6.38 6.08
C VAL A 33 -5.69 -4.85 5.99
N LEU A 34 -6.64 -4.17 6.60
CA LEU A 34 -6.64 -2.72 6.72
C LEU A 34 -6.46 -2.32 8.19
N VAL A 35 -5.52 -1.41 8.45
CA VAL A 35 -5.28 -0.84 9.79
C VAL A 35 -5.33 0.68 9.68
N GLY A 36 -6.24 1.30 10.41
CA GLY A 36 -6.34 2.76 10.39
C GLY A 36 -7.54 3.29 11.16
N ASP A 37 -7.59 4.62 11.29
CA ASP A 37 -8.67 5.33 11.95
C ASP A 37 -8.92 6.69 11.27
N GLY A 38 -10.11 7.25 11.43
CA GLY A 38 -10.44 8.56 10.89
C GLY A 38 -11.93 8.75 10.60
N ASP A 39 -12.26 9.13 9.38
CA ASP A 39 -13.63 9.47 8.96
C ASP A 39 -14.64 8.35 9.29
N PRO A 40 -15.69 8.63 10.09
CA PRO A 40 -16.68 7.63 10.46
C PRO A 40 -17.42 6.99 9.28
N ALA A 41 -17.64 7.72 8.18
CA ALA A 41 -18.30 7.18 7.01
C ALA A 41 -17.41 6.14 6.31
N LEU A 42 -16.11 6.41 6.21
CA LEU A 42 -15.13 5.45 5.70
C LEU A 42 -15.00 4.23 6.62
N VAL A 43 -14.96 4.44 7.94
CA VAL A 43 -14.96 3.34 8.93
C VAL A 43 -16.16 2.43 8.73
N THR A 44 -17.37 2.99 8.63
CA THR A 44 -18.60 2.23 8.41
C THR A 44 -18.52 1.42 7.13
N ARG A 45 -18.17 2.04 6.01
CA ARG A 45 -18.05 1.39 4.70
C ARG A 45 -17.05 0.23 4.70
N LEU A 46 -15.91 0.40 5.35
CA LEU A 46 -14.88 -0.64 5.43
C LEU A 46 -15.29 -1.79 6.34
N ARG A 47 -16.02 -1.50 7.44
CA ARG A 47 -16.61 -2.55 8.31
C ARG A 47 -17.68 -3.37 7.60
N GLU A 48 -18.53 -2.73 6.79
CA GLU A 48 -19.52 -3.41 5.95
C GLU A 48 -18.83 -4.35 4.94
N ALA A 49 -17.75 -3.89 4.30
CA ALA A 49 -16.94 -4.71 3.43
C ALA A 49 -16.33 -5.91 4.16
N ALA A 50 -15.78 -5.71 5.37
CA ALA A 50 -15.25 -6.80 6.20
C ALA A 50 -16.35 -7.81 6.59
N ALA A 51 -17.55 -7.34 6.92
CA ALA A 51 -18.69 -8.21 7.24
C ALA A 51 -19.13 -9.04 6.03
N ARG A 52 -19.03 -8.51 4.81
CA ARG A 52 -19.36 -9.21 3.58
C ARG A 52 -18.37 -10.33 3.22
N TRP A 53 -17.09 -10.17 3.59
CA TRP A 53 -16.03 -11.15 3.33
C TRP A 53 -15.21 -11.48 4.59
N PRO A 54 -15.83 -12.08 5.64
CA PRO A 54 -15.26 -12.19 6.99
C PRO A 54 -13.97 -13.02 7.09
N ARG A 55 -13.67 -13.86 6.09
CA ARG A 55 -12.43 -14.65 6.03
C ARG A 55 -11.39 -14.08 5.06
N ARG A 56 -11.71 -12.99 4.39
CA ARG A 56 -10.86 -12.40 3.35
C ARG A 56 -10.51 -10.94 3.62
N VAL A 57 -11.36 -10.21 4.34
CA VAL A 57 -11.16 -8.79 4.66
C VAL A 57 -11.17 -8.61 6.18
N PHE A 58 -10.05 -8.14 6.70
CA PHE A 58 -9.90 -7.78 8.10
C PHE A 58 -9.68 -6.27 8.23
N VAL A 59 -10.45 -5.61 9.07
CA VAL A 59 -10.37 -4.16 9.32
C VAL A 59 -10.16 -3.92 10.81
N ALA A 60 -8.99 -3.42 11.17
CA ALA A 60 -8.66 -2.94 12.51
C ALA A 60 -8.81 -1.42 12.55
N ILE A 61 -9.79 -0.95 13.33
CA ILE A 61 -10.00 0.48 13.55
C ILE A 61 -9.27 0.91 14.81
N GLY A 62 -8.49 1.99 14.68
CA GLY A 62 -7.61 2.52 15.69
C GLY A 62 -6.16 2.49 15.25
N TRP A 63 -5.28 3.06 16.11
CA TRP A 63 -3.85 3.02 15.90
C TRP A 63 -3.22 1.90 16.73
N ASP A 64 -2.68 0.90 16.05
CA ASP A 64 -1.89 -0.19 16.65
C ASP A 64 -0.60 -0.34 15.87
N GLU A 65 0.52 0.13 16.45
CA GLU A 65 1.83 0.09 15.83
C GLU A 65 2.33 -1.34 15.64
N ALA A 66 2.10 -2.22 16.62
CA ALA A 66 2.55 -3.61 16.54
C ALA A 66 1.80 -4.37 15.45
N LEU A 67 0.49 -4.14 15.33
CA LEU A 67 -0.32 -4.70 14.25
C LEU A 67 0.10 -4.12 12.89
N SER A 68 0.34 -2.81 12.79
CA SER A 68 0.81 -2.16 11.57
C SER A 68 2.13 -2.76 11.08
N ARG A 69 3.11 -2.94 11.98
CA ARG A 69 4.39 -3.58 11.64
C ARG A 69 4.22 -5.02 11.16
N ARG A 70 3.38 -5.80 11.84
CA ARG A 70 3.06 -7.19 11.42
C ARG A 70 2.34 -7.22 10.07
N THR A 71 1.48 -6.24 9.83
CA THR A 71 0.77 -6.11 8.55
C THR A 71 1.74 -5.83 7.40
N TYR A 72 2.69 -4.88 7.57
CA TYR A 72 3.75 -4.67 6.58
C TYR A 72 4.58 -5.93 6.34
N ALA A 73 5.02 -6.59 7.43
CA ALA A 73 5.90 -7.76 7.34
C ALA A 73 5.22 -9.00 6.71
N GLY A 74 3.92 -9.14 6.92
CA GLY A 74 3.15 -10.30 6.48
C GLY A 74 2.48 -10.15 5.11
N SER A 75 2.40 -8.92 4.57
CA SER A 75 1.72 -8.69 3.30
C SER A 75 2.62 -8.94 2.09
N ASP A 76 2.02 -9.34 0.98
CA ASP A 76 2.68 -9.41 -0.32
C ASP A 76 2.76 -8.01 -0.94
N CYS A 77 1.67 -7.24 -0.84
CA CYS A 77 1.55 -5.90 -1.39
C CYS A 77 0.95 -4.92 -0.39
N VAL A 78 1.35 -3.65 -0.48
CA VAL A 78 0.79 -2.53 0.29
C VAL A 78 0.13 -1.54 -0.66
N LEU A 79 -1.16 -1.27 -0.46
CA LEU A 79 -1.96 -0.41 -1.32
C LEU A 79 -1.89 1.05 -0.85
N VAL A 80 -1.60 1.97 -1.77
CA VAL A 80 -1.51 3.41 -1.52
C VAL A 80 -2.31 4.17 -2.59
N PRO A 81 -3.66 4.08 -2.60
CA PRO A 81 -4.50 4.69 -3.61
C PRO A 81 -4.75 6.19 -3.32
N SER A 82 -3.76 6.90 -2.81
CA SER A 82 -3.89 8.30 -2.39
C SER A 82 -4.19 9.21 -3.58
N ARG A 83 -5.15 10.12 -3.42
CA ARG A 83 -5.42 11.21 -4.38
C ARG A 83 -4.25 12.15 -4.51
N PHE A 84 -3.63 12.43 -3.38
CA PHE A 84 -2.46 13.27 -3.27
C PHE A 84 -1.58 12.78 -2.11
N GLU A 85 -0.26 12.68 -2.35
CA GLU A 85 0.72 12.23 -1.36
C GLU A 85 2.00 13.06 -1.50
N PRO A 86 2.24 14.06 -0.63
CA PRO A 86 3.41 14.92 -0.76
C PRO A 86 4.75 14.19 -0.72
N CYS A 87 4.87 13.22 0.15
CA CYS A 87 6.06 12.38 0.30
C CYS A 87 5.67 10.90 0.40
N GLY A 88 4.83 10.57 1.37
CA GLY A 88 4.46 9.21 1.73
C GLY A 88 5.55 8.50 2.56
N LEU A 89 5.13 7.90 3.67
CA LEU A 89 5.97 7.00 4.46
C LEU A 89 5.56 5.54 4.25
N VAL A 90 4.33 5.31 3.82
CA VAL A 90 3.75 3.97 3.69
C VAL A 90 4.52 3.12 2.69
N GLN A 91 4.87 3.66 1.51
CA GLN A 91 5.67 2.94 0.51
C GLN A 91 7.11 2.70 0.97
N LEU A 92 7.70 3.64 1.72
CA LEU A 92 9.06 3.47 2.26
C LEU A 92 9.09 2.37 3.33
N LEU A 93 8.06 2.34 4.19
CA LEU A 93 7.88 1.26 5.15
C LEU A 93 7.61 -0.08 4.43
N ALA A 94 6.78 -0.09 3.39
CA ALA A 94 6.57 -1.29 2.58
C ALA A 94 7.90 -1.84 2.03
N HIS A 95 8.75 -1.00 1.45
CA HIS A 95 10.10 -1.39 1.01
C HIS A 95 10.90 -1.99 2.16
N ARG A 96 10.93 -1.33 3.33
CA ARG A 96 11.70 -1.77 4.50
C ARG A 96 11.28 -3.15 5.02
N TYR A 97 10.02 -3.55 4.81
CA TYR A 97 9.50 -4.86 5.18
C TYR A 97 9.46 -5.87 4.01
N GLY A 98 9.88 -5.46 2.82
CA GLY A 98 9.89 -6.31 1.63
C GLY A 98 8.50 -6.57 1.03
N SER A 99 7.52 -5.73 1.35
CA SER A 99 6.19 -5.71 0.74
C SER A 99 6.20 -4.79 -0.48
N LEU A 100 5.55 -5.21 -1.57
CA LEU A 100 5.52 -4.45 -2.82
C LEU A 100 4.48 -3.31 -2.74
N PRO A 101 4.85 -2.03 -2.80
CA PRO A 101 3.88 -0.95 -2.84
C PRO A 101 3.16 -0.91 -4.19
N ILE A 102 1.83 -0.74 -4.15
CA ILE A 102 0.97 -0.49 -5.31
C ILE A 102 0.31 0.86 -5.07
N ALA A 103 0.69 1.87 -5.82
CA ALA A 103 0.39 3.25 -5.50
C ALA A 103 -0.17 4.02 -6.69
N HIS A 104 -1.09 4.94 -6.40
CA HIS A 104 -1.51 5.93 -7.40
C HIS A 104 -0.33 6.83 -7.78
N ARG A 105 -0.18 7.11 -9.08
CA ARG A 105 0.90 7.93 -9.65
C ARG A 105 0.70 9.40 -9.27
N THR A 106 1.12 9.79 -8.06
CA THR A 106 0.94 11.16 -7.55
C THR A 106 2.04 11.56 -6.57
N GLY A 107 2.41 12.84 -6.59
CA GLY A 107 3.34 13.46 -5.65
C GLY A 107 4.62 12.66 -5.42
N GLY A 108 5.10 12.60 -4.19
CA GLY A 108 6.34 11.90 -3.82
C GLY A 108 6.32 10.38 -3.99
N LEU A 109 5.17 9.77 -4.31
CA LEU A 109 5.13 8.35 -4.68
C LEU A 109 5.86 8.09 -6.00
N VAL A 110 5.79 9.04 -6.94
CA VAL A 110 6.49 8.95 -8.24
C VAL A 110 8.01 9.02 -8.06
N ASP A 111 8.48 9.75 -7.06
CA ASP A 111 9.91 9.91 -6.79
C ASP A 111 10.53 8.72 -6.06
N THR A 112 9.70 7.95 -5.36
CA THR A 112 10.15 6.88 -4.46
C THR A 112 9.84 5.47 -4.93
N ILE A 113 8.99 5.34 -5.97
CA ILE A 113 8.60 4.05 -6.56
C ILE A 113 9.04 4.02 -8.02
N GLU A 114 9.86 3.05 -8.37
CA GLU A 114 10.23 2.72 -9.75
C GLU A 114 9.23 1.67 -10.26
N ASP A 115 8.34 2.11 -11.19
CA ASP A 115 7.23 1.28 -11.70
C ASP A 115 7.72 -0.03 -12.34
N GLY A 116 7.09 -1.14 -11.96
CA GLY A 116 7.46 -2.47 -12.41
C GLY A 116 8.74 -3.03 -11.79
N ARG A 117 9.41 -2.29 -10.91
CA ARG A 117 10.67 -2.71 -10.29
C ARG A 117 10.65 -2.67 -8.77
N THR A 118 10.34 -1.52 -8.16
CA THR A 118 10.27 -1.35 -6.71
C THR A 118 8.85 -1.14 -6.19
N GLY A 119 7.88 -1.18 -7.08
CA GLY A 119 6.45 -1.08 -6.83
C GLY A 119 5.70 -1.01 -8.15
N ILE A 120 4.39 -0.83 -8.05
CA ILE A 120 3.52 -0.61 -9.20
C ILE A 120 2.88 0.77 -9.04
N LEU A 121 3.03 1.61 -10.07
CA LEU A 121 2.32 2.88 -10.17
C LEU A 121 1.12 2.72 -11.11
N PHE A 122 -0.03 3.27 -10.74
CA PHE A 122 -1.24 3.22 -11.54
C PHE A 122 -1.89 4.58 -11.73
N GLU A 123 -2.53 4.76 -12.85
CA GLU A 123 -3.39 5.86 -13.25
C GLU A 123 -4.37 5.39 -14.35
N PRO A 124 -5.58 5.99 -14.46
CA PRO A 124 -6.12 7.04 -13.59
C PRO A 124 -6.47 6.50 -12.19
N LEU A 125 -6.76 7.40 -11.23
CA LEU A 125 -7.26 6.98 -9.92
C LEU A 125 -8.68 6.43 -10.06
N GLY A 126 -8.80 5.12 -9.90
CA GLY A 126 -10.07 4.42 -10.00
C GLY A 126 -9.95 2.96 -9.60
N PRO A 127 -11.08 2.30 -9.27
CA PRO A 127 -11.09 0.93 -8.79
C PRO A 127 -10.56 -0.07 -9.84
N GLU A 128 -10.89 0.09 -11.12
CA GLU A 128 -10.44 -0.78 -12.20
C GLU A 128 -8.92 -0.69 -12.39
N ALA A 129 -8.36 0.53 -12.36
CA ALA A 129 -6.93 0.75 -12.48
C ALA A 129 -6.17 0.20 -11.27
N LEU A 130 -6.75 0.29 -10.06
CA LEU A 130 -6.17 -0.32 -8.86
C LEU A 130 -6.16 -1.85 -8.98
N VAL A 131 -7.24 -2.47 -9.44
CA VAL A 131 -7.32 -3.93 -9.67
C VAL A 131 -6.24 -4.37 -10.67
N ALA A 132 -6.16 -3.72 -11.83
CA ALA A 132 -5.15 -4.02 -12.84
C ALA A 132 -3.70 -3.84 -12.30
N ALA A 133 -3.48 -2.84 -11.45
CA ALA A 133 -2.19 -2.64 -10.80
C ALA A 133 -1.86 -3.76 -9.80
N VAL A 134 -2.84 -4.26 -9.06
CA VAL A 134 -2.67 -5.42 -8.17
C VAL A 134 -2.30 -6.66 -8.98
N GLU A 135 -2.97 -6.91 -10.10
CA GLU A 135 -2.65 -8.03 -11.00
C GLU A 135 -1.21 -7.94 -11.53
N ARG A 136 -0.76 -6.75 -11.96
CA ARG A 136 0.64 -6.50 -12.36
C ARG A 136 1.61 -6.78 -11.22
N GLY A 137 1.29 -6.36 -9.99
CA GLY A 137 2.11 -6.61 -8.80
C GLY A 137 2.20 -8.09 -8.45
N VAL A 138 1.08 -8.80 -8.53
CA VAL A 138 1.03 -10.25 -8.32
C VAL A 138 1.88 -10.99 -9.37
N ALA A 139 1.75 -10.64 -10.63
CA ALA A 139 2.56 -11.24 -11.71
C ALA A 139 4.07 -10.99 -11.51
N LEU A 140 4.45 -9.78 -11.08
CA LEU A 140 5.85 -9.45 -10.76
C LEU A 140 6.37 -10.32 -9.60
N LEU A 141 5.58 -10.54 -8.55
CA LEU A 141 5.95 -11.37 -7.42
C LEU A 141 6.01 -12.87 -7.80
N GLU A 142 5.15 -13.34 -8.70
CA GLU A 142 5.14 -14.72 -9.18
C GLU A 142 6.36 -15.05 -10.06
N ALA A 143 6.83 -14.07 -10.82
CA ALA A 143 8.02 -14.22 -11.65
C ALA A 143 9.32 -14.41 -10.83
N GLY A 144 9.36 -13.91 -9.56
CA GLY A 144 10.54 -14.10 -8.71
C GLY A 144 10.40 -13.43 -7.34
N PRO A 145 9.65 -14.03 -6.41
CA PRO A 145 9.30 -13.40 -5.14
C PRO A 145 10.52 -13.00 -4.31
N ASP A 146 11.52 -13.86 -4.23
CA ASP A 146 12.73 -13.59 -3.45
C ASP A 146 13.60 -12.49 -4.07
N ALA A 147 13.64 -12.43 -5.40
CA ALA A 147 14.40 -11.39 -6.10
C ALA A 147 13.74 -10.01 -5.90
N VAL A 148 12.41 -9.93 -5.97
CA VAL A 148 11.66 -8.71 -5.69
C VAL A 148 11.88 -8.30 -4.24
N ARG A 149 11.68 -9.20 -3.28
CA ARG A 149 11.81 -8.91 -1.85
C ARG A 149 13.23 -8.45 -1.49
N ARG A 150 14.28 -9.12 -1.97
CA ARG A 150 15.68 -8.67 -1.77
C ARG A 150 15.93 -7.27 -2.34
N ARG A 151 15.37 -6.96 -3.50
CA ARG A 151 15.49 -5.63 -4.12
C ARG A 151 14.83 -4.56 -3.26
N LEU A 152 13.63 -4.80 -2.75
CA LEU A 152 12.92 -3.85 -1.88
C LEU A 152 13.70 -3.61 -0.59
N LEU A 153 14.18 -4.66 0.08
CA LEU A 153 14.96 -4.58 1.31
C LEU A 153 16.32 -3.89 1.12
N ALA A 154 16.86 -3.86 -0.08
CA ALA A 154 18.12 -3.18 -0.40
C ALA A 154 17.97 -1.66 -0.61
N ILE A 155 16.73 -1.14 -0.68
CA ILE A 155 16.49 0.30 -0.81
C ILE A 155 16.84 0.97 0.51
N ASP A 156 17.81 1.89 0.48
CA ASP A 156 18.15 2.70 1.64
C ASP A 156 17.14 3.85 1.81
N VAL A 157 16.28 3.70 2.80
CA VAL A 157 15.29 4.71 3.20
C VAL A 157 15.71 5.44 4.48
N SER A 158 16.97 5.31 4.91
CA SER A 158 17.52 5.97 6.09
C SER A 158 17.76 7.47 5.86
N TRP A 159 17.98 8.19 6.94
CA TRP A 159 18.38 9.60 6.91
C TRP A 159 19.84 9.84 6.51
N ALA A 160 20.69 8.78 6.40
CA ALA A 160 22.12 8.94 6.13
C ALA A 160 22.37 9.70 4.81
N GLY A 161 21.76 9.29 3.71
CA GLY A 161 21.88 9.97 2.44
C GLY A 161 21.32 11.40 2.41
N PRO A 162 20.07 11.63 2.88
CA PRO A 162 19.53 12.97 3.04
C PRO A 162 20.40 13.88 3.91
N ALA A 163 20.86 13.44 5.07
CA ALA A 163 21.71 14.22 5.97
C ALA A 163 23.00 14.70 5.29
N LEU A 164 23.71 13.80 4.62
CA LEU A 164 24.93 14.16 3.87
C LEU A 164 24.66 15.17 2.73
N ARG A 165 23.49 15.15 2.12
CA ARG A 165 23.10 16.16 1.11
C ARG A 165 22.85 17.51 1.75
N TRP A 166 22.22 17.55 2.92
CA TRP A 166 22.00 18.79 3.68
C TRP A 166 23.30 19.41 4.16
N GLU A 167 24.26 18.62 4.69
CA GLU A 167 25.60 19.09 5.12
C GLU A 167 26.39 19.79 3.99
N ARG A 168 26.10 19.48 2.72
CA ARG A 168 26.75 20.12 1.57
C ARG A 168 26.12 21.46 1.19
N VAL A 169 24.98 21.80 1.74
CA VAL A 169 24.24 23.04 1.45
C VAL A 169 24.61 24.12 2.47
N PHE A 170 25.06 23.74 3.66
CA PHE A 170 25.48 24.59 4.75
C PHE A 170 26.99 24.52 4.97
#